data_6a2121be7d953e7bc913ee052feaf646
#
_entry.id   6a2121be7d953e7bc913ee052feaf646
#
_cell.length_a   1.000
_cell.length_b   1.000
_cell.length_c   1.000
_cell.angle_alpha   90.00
_cell.angle_beta   90.00
_cell.angle_gamma   90.00
#
_symmetry.space_group_name_H-M   'P 1'
#
loop_
_entity.id
_entity.type
_entity.pdbx_description
1 polymer ?
#
loop_
_entity_poly.entity_id
_entity_poly.type
_entity_poly.pdbx_seq_one_letter_code
_entity_poly.pdbx_strand_id
1 'polypeptide(L)'
;STAMLDPKGRREVLQVVRELNRQKHVTVILITHYMEEVTDADRVYVMDHGQVVMTGTPKEIFSREDEIKALGLTVPGMTELASRLRKAGMAIPQGILTREELVDAICQWNCSM
;
A
#
# COMPACT_ATOMS: atom_id res chain seq x y z
N SER A 1 -11.49 -12.19 -6.63
CA SER A 1 -10.03 -12.06 -6.63
C SER A 1 -9.47 -11.85 -8.03
N THR A 2 -8.40 -11.05 -8.12
CA THR A 2 -7.72 -10.75 -9.38
C THR A 2 -6.50 -11.64 -9.62
N ALA A 3 -6.28 -12.65 -8.78
CA ALA A 3 -5.07 -13.46 -8.79
C ALA A 3 -4.84 -14.23 -10.10
N MET A 4 -5.92 -14.56 -10.82
CA MET A 4 -5.85 -15.30 -12.09
C MET A 4 -5.65 -14.40 -13.31
N LEU A 5 -5.66 -13.09 -13.13
CA LEU A 5 -5.48 -12.12 -14.19
C LEU A 5 -4.03 -11.67 -14.30
N ASP A 6 -3.62 -11.24 -15.52
CA ASP A 6 -2.31 -10.60 -15.68
C ASP A 6 -2.32 -9.20 -15.02
N PRO A 7 -1.16 -8.56 -14.87
CA PRO A 7 -1.11 -7.24 -14.21
C PRO A 7 -1.98 -6.17 -14.87
N LYS A 8 -2.11 -6.20 -16.20
CA LYS A 8 -2.97 -5.26 -16.91
C LYS A 8 -4.44 -5.52 -16.61
N GLY A 9 -4.87 -6.79 -16.64
CA GLY A 9 -6.24 -7.18 -16.32
C GLY A 9 -6.62 -6.81 -14.89
N ARG A 10 -5.72 -7.01 -13.94
CA ARG A 10 -5.95 -6.62 -12.56
C ARG A 10 -6.19 -5.12 -12.43
N ARG A 11 -5.36 -4.31 -13.09
CA ARG A 11 -5.53 -2.85 -13.04
C ARG A 11 -6.86 -2.40 -13.62
N GLU A 12 -7.27 -3.00 -14.72
CA GLU A 12 -8.55 -2.67 -15.35
C GLU A 12 -9.74 -3.00 -14.45
N VAL A 13 -9.73 -4.17 -13.83
CA VAL A 13 -10.79 -4.58 -12.89
C VAL A 13 -10.83 -3.63 -11.69
N LEU A 14 -9.68 -3.31 -11.11
CA LEU A 14 -9.61 -2.42 -9.96
C LEU A 14 -10.09 -1.01 -10.30
N GLN A 15 -9.81 -0.54 -11.51
CA GLN A 15 -10.28 0.77 -11.94
C GLN A 15 -11.81 0.80 -12.02
N VAL A 16 -12.42 -0.23 -12.59
CA VAL A 16 -13.88 -0.34 -12.64
C VAL A 16 -14.49 -0.37 -11.24
N VAL A 17 -13.89 -1.14 -10.36
CA VAL A 17 -14.33 -1.26 -8.96
C VAL A 17 -14.28 0.11 -8.26
N ARG A 18 -13.19 0.86 -8.44
CA ARG A 18 -13.04 2.20 -7.85
C ARG A 18 -14.09 3.17 -8.39
N GLU A 19 -14.38 3.11 -9.69
CA GLU A 19 -15.39 3.98 -10.30
C GLU A 19 -16.77 3.67 -9.72
N LEU A 20 -17.13 2.40 -9.56
CA LEU A 20 -18.38 2.01 -8.95
C LEU A 20 -18.49 2.53 -7.52
N ASN A 21 -17.41 2.42 -6.76
CA ASN A 21 -17.39 2.89 -5.38
C ASN A 21 -17.59 4.41 -5.30
N ARG A 22 -16.88 5.17 -6.14
CA ARG A 22 -16.93 6.64 -6.12
C ARG A 22 -18.22 7.20 -6.68
N GLN A 23 -18.70 6.67 -7.80
CA GLN A 23 -19.85 7.23 -8.51
C GLN A 23 -21.17 6.69 -8.01
N LYS A 24 -21.22 5.42 -7.63
CA LYS A 24 -22.44 4.74 -7.22
C LYS A 24 -22.52 4.53 -5.71
N HIS A 25 -21.53 4.95 -4.96
CA HIS A 25 -21.44 4.75 -3.50
C HIS A 25 -21.58 3.29 -3.09
N VAL A 26 -21.07 2.38 -3.91
CA VAL A 26 -21.08 0.94 -3.64
C VAL A 26 -19.95 0.62 -2.66
N THR A 27 -20.26 -0.11 -1.59
CA THR A 27 -19.24 -0.62 -0.69
C THR A 27 -18.54 -1.81 -1.34
N VAL A 28 -17.21 -1.75 -1.42
CA VAL A 28 -16.42 -2.79 -2.06
C VAL A 28 -15.46 -3.41 -1.05
N ILE A 29 -15.46 -4.74 -0.97
CA ILE A 29 -14.52 -5.49 -0.14
C ILE A 29 -13.60 -6.26 -1.08
N LEU A 30 -12.30 -5.97 -1.02
CA LEU A 30 -11.29 -6.63 -1.83
C LEU A 30 -10.44 -7.52 -0.93
N ILE A 31 -10.36 -8.81 -1.29
CA ILE A 31 -9.50 -9.77 -0.59
C ILE A 31 -8.31 -10.06 -1.49
N THR A 32 -7.11 -9.76 -1.03
CA THR A 32 -5.92 -9.88 -1.85
C THR A 32 -4.67 -10.08 -0.97
N HIS A 33 -3.65 -10.65 -1.57
CA HIS A 33 -2.30 -10.67 -0.99
C HIS A 33 -1.31 -9.83 -1.80
N TYR A 34 -1.80 -9.09 -2.79
CA TYR A 34 -0.99 -8.16 -3.59
C TYR A 34 -1.06 -6.77 -2.95
N MET A 35 0.03 -6.35 -2.36
CA MET A 35 0.04 -5.13 -1.55
C MET A 35 -0.19 -3.87 -2.37
N GLU A 36 0.20 -3.87 -3.65
CA GLU A 36 -0.06 -2.75 -4.55
C GLU A 36 -1.56 -2.49 -4.75
N GLU A 37 -2.38 -3.52 -4.69
CA GLU A 37 -3.83 -3.38 -4.82
C GLU A 37 -4.46 -2.70 -3.61
N VAL A 38 -3.78 -2.76 -2.47
CA VAL A 38 -4.29 -2.26 -1.19
C VAL A 38 -4.06 -0.76 -1.02
N THR A 39 -3.11 -0.17 -1.75
CA THR A 39 -2.68 1.21 -1.54
C THR A 39 -3.78 2.26 -1.73
N ASP A 40 -4.80 1.95 -2.51
CA ASP A 40 -5.91 2.87 -2.77
C ASP A 40 -7.17 2.58 -1.96
N ALA A 41 -7.13 1.62 -1.07
CA ALA A 41 -8.27 1.30 -0.22
C ALA A 41 -8.51 2.40 0.81
N ASP A 42 -9.75 2.55 1.24
CA ASP A 42 -10.09 3.49 2.32
C ASP A 42 -9.70 2.91 3.67
N ARG A 43 -9.82 1.60 3.83
CA ARG A 43 -9.50 0.92 5.08
C ARG A 43 -8.95 -0.47 4.78
N VAL A 44 -7.99 -0.89 5.59
CA VAL A 44 -7.33 -2.19 5.47
C VAL A 44 -7.52 -2.99 6.74
N TYR A 45 -7.86 -4.25 6.57
CA TYR A 45 -7.89 -5.24 7.65
C TYR A 45 -6.84 -6.29 7.35
N VAL A 46 -5.84 -6.41 8.22
CA VAL A 46 -4.82 -7.46 8.08
C VAL A 46 -5.27 -8.66 8.89
N MET A 47 -5.35 -9.80 8.25
CA MET A 47 -5.82 -11.04 8.88
C MET A 47 -4.70 -12.06 8.99
N ASP A 48 -4.69 -12.77 10.10
CA ASP A 48 -3.75 -13.86 10.35
C ASP A 48 -4.47 -14.93 11.17
N HIS A 49 -4.38 -16.17 10.72
CA HIS A 49 -5.02 -17.32 11.39
C HIS A 49 -6.52 -17.09 11.64
N GLY A 50 -7.21 -16.47 10.68
CA GLY A 50 -8.65 -16.22 10.78
C GLY A 50 -9.04 -15.08 11.68
N GLN A 51 -8.10 -14.28 12.16
CA GLN A 51 -8.35 -13.15 13.05
C GLN A 51 -7.81 -11.85 12.44
N VAL A 52 -8.51 -10.75 12.71
CA VAL A 52 -8.04 -9.42 12.34
C VAL A 52 -6.98 -8.99 13.36
N VAL A 53 -5.75 -8.84 12.91
CA VAL A 53 -4.61 -8.48 13.78
C VAL A 53 -4.23 -7.02 13.68
N MET A 54 -4.58 -6.35 12.58
CA MET A 54 -4.34 -4.93 12.36
C MET A 54 -5.48 -4.32 11.56
N THR A 55 -5.78 -3.06 11.80
CA THR A 55 -6.75 -2.31 11.01
C THR A 55 -6.33 -0.85 10.95
N GLY A 56 -6.64 -0.19 9.85
CA GLY A 56 -6.32 1.22 9.65
C GLY A 56 -6.34 1.60 8.18
N THR A 57 -5.87 2.80 7.87
CA THR A 57 -5.66 3.22 6.49
C THR A 57 -4.43 2.50 5.91
N PRO A 58 -4.30 2.42 4.58
CA PRO A 58 -3.09 1.83 3.99
C PRO A 58 -1.81 2.48 4.50
N LYS A 59 -1.81 3.79 4.66
CA LYS A 59 -0.65 4.53 5.16
C LYS A 59 -0.29 4.11 6.59
N GLU A 60 -1.28 3.97 7.45
CA GLU A 60 -1.08 3.50 8.83
C GLU A 60 -0.54 2.07 8.87
N ILE A 61 -1.12 1.19 8.07
CA ILE A 61 -0.74 -0.22 8.04
C ILE A 61 0.70 -0.38 7.53
N PHE A 62 1.04 0.24 6.41
CA PHE A 62 2.37 0.07 5.82
C PHE A 62 3.46 0.90 6.50
N SER A 63 3.09 1.80 7.40
CA SER A 63 4.07 2.44 8.30
C SER A 63 4.60 1.46 9.34
N ARG A 64 3.88 0.36 9.58
CA ARG A 64 4.29 -0.72 10.50
C ARG A 64 4.94 -1.86 9.73
N GLU A 65 5.98 -1.54 8.96
CA GLU A 65 6.64 -2.52 8.07
C GLU A 65 7.12 -3.76 8.79
N ASP A 66 7.73 -3.59 9.97
CA ASP A 66 8.28 -4.70 10.72
C ASP A 66 7.19 -5.69 11.15
N GLU A 67 6.03 -5.16 11.56
CA GLU A 67 4.88 -5.99 11.95
C GLU A 67 4.31 -6.74 10.75
N ILE A 68 4.19 -6.06 9.60
CA ILE A 68 3.71 -6.68 8.36
C ILE A 68 4.65 -7.79 7.91
N LYS A 69 5.95 -7.54 7.93
CA LYS A 69 6.95 -8.56 7.55
C LYS A 69 6.97 -9.73 8.52
N ALA A 70 6.74 -9.48 9.80
CA ALA A 70 6.67 -10.54 10.81
C ALA A 70 5.49 -11.49 10.57
N LEU A 71 4.43 -11.01 9.91
CA LEU A 71 3.27 -11.81 9.54
C LEU A 71 3.47 -12.59 8.24
N GLY A 72 4.63 -12.48 7.61
CA GLY A 72 4.91 -13.14 6.34
C GLY A 72 4.37 -12.40 5.13
N LEU A 73 3.93 -11.16 5.31
CA LEU A 73 3.41 -10.32 4.23
C LEU A 73 4.51 -9.39 3.73
N THR A 74 4.30 -8.86 2.53
CA THR A 74 5.21 -7.87 1.94
C THR A 74 4.59 -6.48 2.05
N VAL A 75 5.37 -5.45 1.70
CA VAL A 75 4.88 -4.08 1.59
C VAL A 75 4.94 -3.65 0.13
N PRO A 76 4.22 -2.58 -0.28
CA PRO A 76 4.33 -2.08 -1.64
C PRO A 76 5.77 -1.73 -2.00
N GLY A 77 6.11 -1.84 -3.29
CA GLY A 77 7.49 -1.63 -3.75
C GLY A 77 8.06 -0.28 -3.37
N MET A 78 7.27 0.78 -3.45
CA MET A 78 7.74 2.12 -3.07
C MET A 78 7.94 2.24 -1.57
N THR A 79 7.15 1.55 -0.76
CA THR A 79 7.32 1.50 0.69
C THR A 79 8.64 0.81 1.04
N GLU A 80 8.94 -0.30 0.38
CA GLU A 80 10.19 -1.03 0.59
C GLU A 80 11.40 -0.20 0.19
N LEU A 81 11.33 0.48 -0.96
CA LEU A 81 12.41 1.35 -1.42
C LEU A 81 12.63 2.50 -0.44
N ALA A 82 11.56 3.14 0.03
CA ALA A 82 11.65 4.20 1.02
C ALA A 82 12.33 3.73 2.31
N SER A 83 12.01 2.52 2.74
CA SER A 83 12.63 1.91 3.93
C SER A 83 14.13 1.74 3.73
N ARG A 84 14.55 1.25 2.58
CA ARG A 84 15.98 1.07 2.27
C ARG A 84 16.72 2.40 2.21
N LEU A 85 16.09 3.43 1.66
CA LEU A 85 16.68 4.77 1.61
C LEU A 85 16.84 5.36 3.01
N ARG A 86 15.87 5.16 3.90
CA ARG A 86 16.00 5.58 5.30
C ARG A 86 17.17 4.90 6.00
N LYS A 87 17.34 3.60 5.77
CA LYS A 87 18.45 2.84 6.34
C LYS A 87 19.80 3.29 5.80
N ALA A 88 19.82 3.85 4.59
CA ALA A 88 21.02 4.41 3.97
C ALA A 88 21.32 5.83 4.45
N GLY A 89 20.49 6.41 5.31
CA GLY A 89 20.74 7.73 5.91
C GLY A 89 19.90 8.88 5.36
N MET A 90 18.99 8.60 4.43
CA MET A 90 18.11 9.63 3.89
C MET A 90 16.91 9.88 4.83
N ALA A 91 16.51 11.13 4.97
CA ALA A 91 15.38 11.51 5.81
C ALA A 91 14.05 11.34 5.04
N ILE A 92 13.67 10.11 4.80
CA ILE A 92 12.43 9.78 4.10
C ILE A 92 11.35 9.43 5.14
N PRO A 93 10.16 10.06 5.09
CA PRO A 93 9.10 9.75 6.05
C PRO A 93 8.55 8.34 5.86
N GLN A 94 7.93 7.81 6.89
CA GLN A 94 7.23 6.55 6.81
C GLN A 94 5.89 6.73 6.10
N GLY A 95 5.29 5.62 5.65
CA GLY A 95 3.98 5.65 5.02
C GLY A 95 4.01 6.01 3.54
N ILE A 96 5.17 5.91 2.90
CA ILE A 96 5.27 6.11 1.44
C ILE A 96 4.61 4.93 0.75
N LEU A 97 3.61 5.18 -0.08
CA LEU A 97 2.86 4.16 -0.80
C LEU A 97 3.01 4.28 -2.31
N THR A 98 3.23 5.48 -2.82
CA THR A 98 3.26 5.74 -4.25
C THR A 98 4.61 6.28 -4.69
N ARG A 99 4.86 6.16 -6.00
CA ARG A 99 6.06 6.72 -6.62
C ARG A 99 6.13 8.23 -6.44
N GLU A 100 5.00 8.90 -6.59
CA GLU A 100 4.89 10.35 -6.47
C GLU A 100 5.28 10.82 -5.07
N GLU A 101 4.79 10.12 -4.05
CA GLU A 101 5.14 10.43 -2.66
C GLU A 101 6.64 10.27 -2.41
N LEU A 102 7.25 9.22 -2.98
CA LEU A 102 8.67 8.97 -2.81
C LEU A 102 9.51 10.04 -3.53
N VAL A 103 9.14 10.41 -4.73
CA VAL A 103 9.83 11.46 -5.50
C VAL A 103 9.77 12.78 -4.73
N ASP A 104 8.61 13.15 -4.21
CA ASP A 104 8.46 14.38 -3.42
C ASP A 104 9.33 14.34 -2.18
N ALA A 105 9.38 13.22 -1.47
CA ALA A 105 10.18 13.07 -0.27
C ALA A 105 11.68 13.20 -0.56
N ILE A 106 12.14 12.62 -1.66
CA ILE A 106 13.55 12.73 -2.09
C ILE A 106 13.88 14.18 -2.44
N CYS A 107 12.99 14.86 -3.17
CA CYS A 107 13.19 16.27 -3.53
C CYS A 107 13.26 17.15 -2.31
N GLN A 108 12.39 16.95 -1.32
CA GLN A 108 12.40 17.73 -0.08
C GLN A 108 13.67 17.47 0.72
N TRP A 109 14.11 16.22 0.80
CA TRP A 109 15.34 15.89 1.50
C TRP A 109 16.55 16.57 0.84
N ASN A 110 16.61 16.54 -0.50
CA ASN A 110 17.70 17.18 -1.25
C ASN A 110 17.69 18.71 -1.08
N CYS A 111 16.49 19.32 -1.04
CA CYS A 111 16.35 20.76 -0.84
C CYS A 111 16.74 21.20 0.59
N SER A 112 16.67 20.30 1.56
CA SER A 112 17.04 20.57 2.94
C SER A 112 18.55 20.53 3.19
N MET A 113 19.29 20.08 2.20
CA MET A 113 20.75 20.07 2.25
C MET A 113 21.31 21.37 1.72
#